data_b6627d8609329e333b15fed843108c8f
#
_entry.id   b6627d8609329e333b15fed843108c8f
#
_cell.length_a   1.000
_cell.length_b   1.000
_cell.length_c   1.000
_cell.angle_alpha   90.00
_cell.angle_beta   90.00
_cell.angle_gamma   90.00
#
_symmetry.space_group_name_H-M   'P 1'
#
loop_
_entity.id
_entity.type
_entity.pdbx_description
1 polymer ?
#
loop_
_entity_poly.entity_id
_entity_poly.type
_entity_poly.pdbx_seq_one_letter_code
_entity_poly.pdbx_strand_id
1 'polypeptide(L)'
;QRQTRARLNRQNADRALLERAWEPLNEQLLRYWRETDTRRQWIDNLIQQAVENLVDKPWRIEHPADWPDEERTELLARLVKTSGSVPEFSGQTRIKAGLRICAGDACVDGTRCGLLRSRQRIEGIMLAKLNECRKQHITGTANDNSHE
;
A
#
# COMPACT_ATOMS: atom_id res chain seq x y z
N GLN A 1 -11.63 -1.83 37.54
CA GLN A 1 -10.30 -1.25 37.25
C GLN A 1 -9.28 -2.25 36.68
N ARG A 2 -9.29 -3.51 37.13
CA ARG A 2 -8.37 -4.55 36.62
C ARG A 2 -8.62 -4.92 35.15
N GLN A 3 -9.87 -4.98 34.70
CA GLN A 3 -10.23 -5.29 33.32
C GLN A 3 -9.84 -4.18 32.34
N THR A 4 -9.97 -2.91 32.75
CA THR A 4 -9.60 -1.76 31.92
C THR A 4 -8.08 -1.68 31.76
N ARG A 5 -7.31 -1.99 32.80
CA ARG A 5 -5.85 -1.97 32.76
C ARG A 5 -5.28 -3.10 31.88
N ALA A 6 -5.86 -4.30 31.98
CA ALA A 6 -5.49 -5.44 31.14
C ALA A 6 -5.80 -5.16 29.65
N ARG A 7 -6.93 -4.50 29.38
CA ARG A 7 -7.33 -4.09 28.02
C ARG A 7 -6.36 -3.05 27.43
N LEU A 8 -5.98 -2.04 28.21
CA LEU A 8 -5.01 -1.03 27.82
C LEU A 8 -3.63 -1.64 27.54
N ASN A 9 -3.16 -2.54 28.40
CA ASN A 9 -1.88 -3.23 28.21
C ASN A 9 -1.88 -4.07 26.92
N ARG A 10 -2.99 -4.76 26.62
CA ARG A 10 -3.15 -5.53 25.39
C ARG A 10 -3.13 -4.63 24.15
N GLN A 11 -3.85 -3.50 24.19
CA GLN A 11 -3.85 -2.54 23.08
C GLN A 11 -2.47 -1.92 22.86
N ASN A 12 -1.74 -1.61 23.91
CA ASN A 12 -0.38 -1.09 23.80
C ASN A 12 0.60 -2.14 23.24
N ALA A 13 0.46 -3.41 23.63
CA ALA A 13 1.27 -4.50 23.09
C ALA A 13 0.98 -4.74 21.61
N ASP A 14 -0.29 -4.71 21.20
CA ASP A 14 -0.69 -4.85 19.80
C ASP A 14 -0.20 -3.68 18.95
N ARG A 15 -0.26 -2.45 19.47
CA ARG A 15 0.27 -1.26 18.80
C ARG A 15 1.79 -1.33 18.63
N ALA A 16 2.52 -1.75 19.64
CA ALA A 16 3.97 -1.93 19.57
C ALA A 16 4.36 -2.99 18.54
N LEU A 17 3.60 -4.09 18.47
CA LEU A 17 3.79 -5.13 17.47
C LEU A 17 3.59 -4.61 16.04
N LEU A 18 2.54 -3.80 15.81
CA LEU A 18 2.26 -3.17 14.52
C LEU A 18 3.34 -2.16 14.13
N GLU A 19 3.82 -1.34 15.05
CA GLU A 19 4.90 -0.38 14.79
C GLU A 19 6.19 -1.09 14.37
N ARG A 20 6.53 -2.21 14.97
CA ARG A 20 7.67 -3.05 14.57
C ARG A 20 7.50 -3.64 13.17
N ALA A 21 6.27 -3.92 12.75
CA ALA A 21 5.99 -4.44 11.41
C ALA A 21 6.11 -3.37 10.32
N TRP A 22 5.89 -2.08 10.65
CA TRP A 22 5.91 -0.98 9.68
C TRP A 22 7.29 -0.61 9.18
N GLU A 23 8.33 -0.63 10.03
CA GLU A 23 9.70 -0.32 9.60
C GLU A 23 10.22 -1.30 8.54
N PRO A 24 10.11 -2.63 8.73
CA PRO A 24 10.47 -3.59 7.69
C PRO A 24 9.64 -3.43 6.41
N LEU A 25 8.35 -3.10 6.52
CA LEU A 25 7.49 -2.85 5.36
C LEU A 25 7.95 -1.66 4.55
N ASN A 26 8.34 -0.57 5.22
CA ASN A 26 8.85 0.63 4.57
C ASN A 26 10.11 0.35 3.76
N GLU A 27 11.07 -0.38 4.34
CA GLU A 27 12.29 -0.81 3.66
C GLU A 27 12.00 -1.76 2.51
N GLN A 28 11.05 -2.67 2.68
CA GLN A 28 10.65 -3.63 1.67
C GLN A 28 9.99 -2.95 0.45
N LEU A 29 9.18 -1.93 0.67
CA LEU A 29 8.60 -1.11 -0.41
C LEU A 29 9.69 -0.41 -1.23
N LEU A 30 10.71 0.15 -0.57
CA LEU A 30 11.85 0.74 -1.27
C LEU A 30 12.63 -0.29 -2.08
N ARG A 31 12.79 -1.50 -1.56
CA ARG A 31 13.46 -2.59 -2.25
C ARG A 31 12.68 -3.05 -3.48
N TYR A 32 11.36 -3.18 -3.38
CA TYR A 32 10.49 -3.52 -4.51
C TYR A 32 10.58 -2.49 -5.63
N TRP A 33 10.69 -1.22 -5.28
CA TRP A 33 10.86 -0.17 -6.28
C TRP A 33 12.23 -0.22 -6.97
N ARG A 34 13.27 -0.63 -6.27
CA ARG A 34 14.63 -0.76 -6.84
C ARG A 34 14.78 -1.91 -7.82
N GLU A 35 14.04 -2.99 -7.61
CA GLU A 35 14.05 -4.14 -8.51
C GLU A 35 13.15 -3.90 -9.72
N THR A 36 13.67 -4.16 -10.93
CA THR A 36 12.97 -3.87 -12.19
C THR A 36 11.64 -4.62 -12.30
N ASP A 37 11.61 -5.91 -12.00
CA ASP A 37 10.43 -6.75 -12.16
C ASP A 37 9.31 -6.35 -11.18
N THR A 38 9.62 -6.15 -9.91
CA THR A 38 8.66 -5.73 -8.91
C THR A 38 8.20 -4.30 -9.13
N ARG A 39 9.08 -3.43 -9.59
CA ARG A 39 8.73 -2.05 -9.96
C ARG A 39 7.73 -2.03 -11.12
N ARG A 40 7.97 -2.80 -12.18
CA ARG A 40 7.04 -2.91 -13.31
C ARG A 40 5.67 -3.41 -12.88
N GLN A 41 5.62 -4.42 -12.04
CA GLN A 41 4.37 -4.95 -11.51
C GLN A 41 3.64 -3.90 -10.66
N TRP A 42 4.34 -3.16 -9.84
CA TRP A 42 3.78 -2.04 -9.05
C TRP A 42 3.15 -0.98 -9.96
N ILE A 43 3.88 -0.58 -11.00
CA ILE A 43 3.41 0.42 -11.99
C ILE A 43 2.18 -0.11 -12.73
N ASP A 44 2.19 -1.35 -13.19
CA ASP A 44 1.07 -1.95 -13.92
C ASP A 44 -0.21 -2.00 -13.06
N ASN A 45 -0.08 -2.34 -11.79
CA ASN A 45 -1.20 -2.33 -10.85
C ASN A 45 -1.76 -0.91 -10.65
N LEU A 46 -0.90 0.09 -10.54
CA LEU A 46 -1.32 1.49 -10.41
C LEU A 46 -2.01 2.02 -11.66
N ILE A 47 -1.49 1.69 -12.83
CA ILE A 47 -2.12 2.05 -14.10
C ILE A 47 -3.50 1.42 -14.23
N GLN A 48 -3.65 0.18 -13.84
CA GLN A 48 -4.96 -0.49 -13.84
C GLN A 48 -5.94 0.20 -12.90
N GLN A 49 -5.53 0.53 -11.69
CA GLN A 49 -6.35 1.28 -10.74
C GLN A 49 -6.74 2.66 -11.29
N ALA A 50 -5.80 3.35 -11.93
CA ALA A 50 -6.05 4.64 -12.54
C ALA A 50 -7.06 4.55 -13.69
N VAL A 51 -6.96 3.54 -14.54
CA VAL A 51 -7.94 3.29 -15.62
C VAL A 51 -9.35 3.07 -15.06
N GLU A 52 -9.46 2.35 -13.95
CA GLU A 52 -10.75 2.07 -13.31
C GLU A 52 -11.35 3.29 -12.60
N ASN A 53 -10.52 4.15 -12.02
CA ASN A 53 -10.97 5.23 -11.13
C ASN A 53 -10.86 6.64 -11.72
N LEU A 54 -9.98 6.86 -12.70
CA LEU A 54 -9.73 8.16 -13.30
C LEU A 54 -10.30 8.21 -14.73
N VAL A 55 -11.43 8.86 -14.89
CA VAL A 55 -12.12 8.98 -16.17
C VAL A 55 -11.57 10.15 -16.99
N ASP A 56 -11.21 11.23 -16.33
CA ASP A 56 -10.73 12.46 -16.99
C ASP A 56 -9.32 12.30 -17.54
N LYS A 57 -9.03 13.05 -18.59
CA LYS A 57 -7.72 13.09 -19.25
C LYS A 57 -7.38 14.54 -19.65
N PRO A 58 -6.10 14.87 -19.77
CA PRO A 58 -4.91 14.02 -19.63
C PRO A 58 -4.56 13.70 -18.18
N TRP A 59 -3.84 12.59 -17.97
CA TRP A 59 -3.31 12.25 -16.66
C TRP A 59 -2.03 13.03 -16.39
N ARG A 60 -1.83 13.36 -15.11
CA ARG A 60 -0.58 13.89 -14.62
C ARG A 60 0.05 12.85 -13.70
N ILE A 61 1.26 12.42 -14.05
CA ILE A 61 1.98 11.36 -13.33
C ILE A 61 3.18 11.97 -12.63
N GLU A 62 3.15 11.98 -11.31
CA GLU A 62 4.29 12.33 -10.48
C GLU A 62 5.08 11.07 -10.14
N HIS A 63 6.38 11.13 -10.30
CA HIS A 63 7.27 9.98 -10.15
C HIS A 63 8.57 10.35 -9.44
N PRO A 64 9.35 9.36 -8.92
CA PRO A 64 10.68 9.63 -8.41
C PRO A 64 11.59 10.23 -9.48
N ALA A 65 12.41 11.20 -9.09
CA ALA A 65 13.31 11.88 -10.03
C ALA A 65 14.35 10.92 -10.63
N ASP A 66 14.69 9.85 -9.94
CA ASP A 66 15.66 8.83 -10.36
C ASP A 66 15.04 7.64 -11.11
N TRP A 67 13.74 7.67 -11.39
CA TRP A 67 13.09 6.62 -12.18
C TRP A 67 13.67 6.58 -13.59
N PRO A 68 14.08 5.39 -14.12
CA PRO A 68 14.73 5.28 -15.42
C PRO A 68 13.92 5.86 -16.58
N ASP A 69 14.58 6.67 -17.40
CA ASP A 69 13.96 7.31 -18.55
C ASP A 69 13.40 6.33 -19.58
N GLU A 70 14.04 5.18 -19.74
CA GLU A 70 13.60 4.12 -20.65
C GLU A 70 12.23 3.57 -20.25
N GLU A 71 12.03 3.28 -18.97
CA GLU A 71 10.74 2.79 -18.46
C GLU A 71 9.65 3.85 -18.60
N ARG A 72 9.98 5.10 -18.35
CA ARG A 72 9.06 6.23 -18.52
C ARG A 72 8.64 6.37 -19.97
N THR A 73 9.57 6.27 -20.91
CA THR A 73 9.30 6.32 -22.35
C THR A 73 8.42 5.16 -22.80
N GLU A 74 8.67 3.95 -22.35
CA GLU A 74 7.84 2.77 -22.61
C GLU A 74 6.42 2.96 -22.11
N LEU A 75 6.26 3.46 -20.90
CA LEU A 75 4.96 3.71 -20.30
C LEU A 75 4.21 4.81 -21.07
N LEU A 76 4.89 5.88 -21.46
CA LEU A 76 4.32 6.94 -22.27
C LEU A 76 3.76 6.40 -23.60
N ALA A 77 4.54 5.62 -24.33
CA ALA A 77 4.13 5.02 -25.59
C ALA A 77 2.90 4.11 -25.41
N ARG A 78 2.89 3.31 -24.34
CA ARG A 78 1.77 2.42 -24.02
C ARG A 78 0.49 3.19 -23.69
N LEU A 79 0.57 4.26 -22.90
CA LEU A 79 -0.57 5.08 -22.51
C LEU A 79 -1.13 5.87 -23.69
N VAL A 80 -0.29 6.44 -24.55
CA VAL A 80 -0.72 7.13 -25.77
C VAL A 80 -1.45 6.17 -26.71
N LYS A 81 -0.94 4.96 -26.88
CA LYS A 81 -1.54 3.93 -27.73
C LYS A 81 -2.90 3.47 -27.22
N THR A 82 -3.04 3.33 -25.90
CA THR A 82 -4.25 2.79 -25.26
C THR A 82 -5.35 3.85 -25.11
N SER A 83 -4.99 5.08 -24.73
CA SER A 83 -5.95 6.13 -24.40
C SER A 83 -6.06 7.24 -25.45
N GLY A 84 -5.10 7.34 -26.37
CA GLY A 84 -5.02 8.44 -27.34
C GLY A 84 -4.66 9.79 -26.73
N SER A 85 -4.43 9.88 -25.43
CA SER A 85 -4.07 11.09 -24.70
C SER A 85 -2.64 11.03 -24.21
N VAL A 86 -1.92 12.14 -24.25
CA VAL A 86 -0.54 12.24 -23.80
C VAL A 86 -0.52 12.60 -22.32
N PRO A 87 -0.07 11.71 -21.42
CA PRO A 87 0.08 12.05 -20.02
C PRO A 87 1.25 13.00 -19.79
N GLU A 88 1.16 13.80 -18.75
CA GLU A 88 2.23 14.69 -18.32
C GLU A 88 3.03 14.02 -17.19
N PHE A 89 4.35 13.90 -17.36
CA PHE A 89 5.25 13.34 -16.36
C PHE A 89 5.96 14.46 -15.59
N SER A 90 6.01 14.32 -14.28
CA SER A 90 6.69 15.26 -13.38
C SER A 90 7.57 14.51 -12.37
N GLY A 91 8.89 14.72 -12.45
CA GLY A 91 9.86 14.16 -11.51
C GLY A 91 9.82 14.93 -10.19
N GLN A 92 9.70 14.22 -9.08
CA GLN A 92 9.63 14.77 -7.73
C GLN A 92 10.71 14.15 -6.84
N THR A 93 11.59 14.97 -6.29
CA THR A 93 12.65 14.50 -5.38
C THR A 93 12.11 13.97 -4.04
N ARG A 94 10.94 14.43 -3.63
CA ARG A 94 10.25 13.98 -2.42
C ARG A 94 9.67 12.57 -2.53
N ILE A 95 9.39 12.10 -3.75
CA ILE A 95 8.89 10.75 -3.99
C ILE A 95 10.07 9.79 -4.08
N LYS A 96 10.13 8.81 -3.19
CA LYS A 96 11.19 7.80 -3.15
C LYS A 96 10.81 6.50 -3.83
N ALA A 97 9.53 6.19 -3.90
CA ALA A 97 9.01 4.98 -4.53
C ALA A 97 7.55 5.17 -4.93
N GLY A 98 7.13 4.53 -6.01
CA GLY A 98 5.76 4.56 -6.50
C GLY A 98 5.44 5.78 -7.36
N LEU A 99 4.21 5.81 -7.85
CA LEU A 99 3.68 6.89 -8.70
C LEU A 99 2.42 7.48 -8.09
N ARG A 100 2.21 8.75 -8.34
CA ARG A 100 0.95 9.42 -8.07
C ARG A 100 0.33 9.86 -9.39
N ILE A 101 -0.86 9.38 -9.70
CA ILE A 101 -1.56 9.63 -10.94
C ILE A 101 -2.79 10.48 -10.64
N CYS A 102 -2.86 11.66 -11.25
CA CYS A 102 -3.97 12.61 -11.05
C CYS A 102 -4.65 12.93 -12.39
N ALA A 103 -5.97 13.08 -12.32
CA ALA A 103 -6.80 13.57 -13.41
C ALA A 103 -7.85 14.51 -12.85
N GLY A 104 -7.78 15.80 -13.20
CA GLY A 104 -8.63 16.83 -12.58
C GLY A 104 -8.42 16.87 -11.06
N ASP A 105 -9.50 16.73 -10.30
CA ASP A 105 -9.48 16.73 -8.82
C ASP A 105 -9.28 15.34 -8.20
N ALA A 106 -9.30 14.29 -9.01
CA ALA A 106 -9.14 12.91 -8.55
C ALA A 106 -7.69 12.46 -8.70
N CYS A 107 -7.19 11.73 -7.70
CA CYS A 107 -5.83 11.18 -7.69
C CYS A 107 -5.81 9.75 -7.17
N VAL A 108 -4.95 8.93 -7.78
CA VAL A 108 -4.54 7.63 -7.25
C VAL A 108 -3.13 7.78 -6.72
N ASP A 109 -2.97 7.72 -5.41
CA ASP A 109 -1.66 7.86 -4.75
C ASP A 109 -1.10 6.47 -4.43
N GLY A 110 -0.32 5.93 -5.36
CA GLY A 110 0.40 4.67 -5.21
C GLY A 110 1.85 4.84 -4.81
N THR A 111 2.24 6.01 -4.30
CA THR A 111 3.56 6.23 -3.72
C THR A 111 3.69 5.50 -2.39
N ARG A 112 4.93 5.28 -1.96
CA ARG A 112 5.21 4.72 -0.64
C ARG A 112 4.49 5.51 0.47
N CYS A 113 4.54 6.84 0.42
CA CYS A 113 3.85 7.69 1.39
C CYS A 113 2.33 7.53 1.32
N GLY A 114 1.75 7.43 0.12
CA GLY A 114 0.32 7.20 -0.07
C GLY A 114 -0.14 5.86 0.48
N LEU A 115 0.63 4.80 0.26
CA LEU A 115 0.35 3.48 0.83
C LEU A 115 0.44 3.48 2.36
N LEU A 116 1.40 4.20 2.93
CA LEU A 116 1.56 4.31 4.38
C LEU A 116 0.53 5.25 5.03
N ARG A 117 -0.09 6.18 4.30
CA ARG A 117 -1.22 6.97 4.80
C ARG A 117 -2.45 6.12 5.10
N SER A 118 -2.62 5.01 4.41
CA SER A 118 -3.66 4.03 4.72
C SER A 118 -3.36 3.20 5.96
N ARG A 119 -2.32 3.55 6.72
CA ARG A 119 -1.82 2.86 7.90
C ARG A 119 -2.93 2.56 8.92
N GLN A 120 -3.76 3.55 9.27
CA GLN A 120 -4.83 3.37 10.25
C GLN A 120 -5.85 2.31 9.80
N ARG A 121 -6.18 2.30 8.51
CA ARG A 121 -7.11 1.32 7.95
C ARG A 121 -6.49 -0.08 7.95
N ILE A 122 -5.23 -0.19 7.57
CA ILE A 122 -4.49 -1.45 7.57
C ILE A 122 -4.32 -1.97 9.01
N GLU A 123 -3.99 -1.09 9.96
CA GLU A 123 -3.92 -1.42 11.38
C GLU A 123 -5.25 -1.97 11.91
N GLY A 124 -6.36 -1.36 11.53
CA GLY A 124 -7.69 -1.85 11.89
C GLY A 124 -7.96 -3.27 11.37
N ILE A 125 -7.60 -3.55 10.13
CA ILE A 125 -7.72 -4.88 9.52
C ILE A 125 -6.81 -5.90 10.22
N MET A 126 -5.57 -5.53 10.52
CA MET A 126 -4.61 -6.39 11.21
C MET A 126 -5.05 -6.71 12.63
N LEU A 127 -5.57 -5.73 13.36
CA LEU A 127 -6.13 -5.94 14.70
C LEU A 127 -7.34 -6.86 14.69
N ALA A 128 -8.23 -6.73 13.70
CA ALA A 128 -9.37 -7.62 13.53
C ALA A 128 -8.93 -9.06 13.28
N LYS A 129 -7.92 -9.28 12.43
CA LYS A 129 -7.34 -10.61 12.18
C LYS A 129 -6.68 -11.21 13.42
N LEU A 130 -5.95 -10.42 14.19
CA LEU A 130 -5.35 -10.87 15.45
C LEU A 130 -6.43 -11.33 16.45
N ASN A 131 -7.54 -10.61 16.54
CA ASN A 131 -8.67 -10.98 17.38
C ASN A 131 -9.36 -12.26 16.91
N GLU A 132 -9.51 -12.47 15.61
CA GLU A 132 -10.03 -13.73 15.06
C GLU A 132 -9.12 -14.91 15.36
N CYS A 133 -7.82 -14.78 15.22
CA CYS A 133 -6.84 -15.82 15.56
C CYS A 133 -6.91 -16.18 17.05
N ARG A 134 -7.07 -15.21 17.94
CA ARG A 134 -7.24 -15.43 19.38
C ARG A 134 -8.53 -16.18 19.69
N LYS A 135 -9.66 -15.84 19.03
CA LYS A 135 -10.94 -16.54 19.21
C LYS A 135 -10.87 -17.99 18.74
N GLN A 136 -10.24 -18.25 17.61
CA GLN A 136 -10.03 -19.61 17.10
C GLN A 136 -9.17 -20.46 18.04
N HIS A 137 -8.18 -19.86 18.67
CA HIS A 137 -7.32 -20.57 19.63
C HIS A 137 -8.07 -20.93 20.91
N ILE A 138 -8.98 -20.07 21.38
CA ILE A 138 -9.81 -20.32 22.56
C ILE A 138 -10.84 -21.40 22.27
N THR A 139 -11.46 -21.43 21.10
CA THR A 139 -12.44 -22.47 20.71
C THR A 139 -11.77 -23.81 20.44
N GLY A 140 -10.52 -23.84 19.98
CA GLY A 140 -9.75 -25.06 19.77
C GLY A 140 -9.38 -25.78 21.06
N THR A 141 -9.07 -25.04 22.14
CA THR A 141 -8.77 -25.63 23.46
C THR A 141 -10.00 -26.10 24.20
N ALA A 142 -11.18 -25.57 23.93
CA ALA A 142 -12.42 -26.04 24.60
C ALA A 142 -12.95 -27.38 24.06
N ASN A 143 -12.60 -27.76 22.82
CA ASN A 143 -13.04 -29.02 22.22
C ASN A 143 -12.17 -30.23 22.57
N ASP A 144 -10.98 -30.02 23.12
CA ASP A 144 -10.07 -31.13 23.44
C ASP A 144 -10.36 -31.77 24.82
N ASN A 145 -11.21 -31.11 25.62
CA ASN A 145 -11.56 -31.63 26.98
C ASN A 145 -12.88 -32.43 27.02
N SER A 146 -13.48 -32.77 25.89
CA SER A 146 -14.75 -33.51 25.88
C SER A 146 -14.61 -34.98 25.48
N HIS A 147 -13.41 -35.57 25.54
CA HIS A 147 -13.18 -36.98 25.24
C HIS A 147 -12.44 -37.70 26.39
N GLU A 148 -12.88 -37.53 27.63
CA GLU A 148 -12.63 -38.50 28.70
C GLU A 148 -13.89 -38.97 29.37
#